data_134605a52ba1300a491ce49c1303ea49
#
_entry.id   134605a52ba1300a491ce49c1303ea49
#
_cell.length_a   1.000
_cell.length_b   1.000
_cell.length_c   1.000
_cell.angle_alpha   90.00
_cell.angle_beta   90.00
_cell.angle_gamma   90.00
#
_symmetry.space_group_name_H-M   'P 1'
#
loop_
_entity.id
_entity.type
_entity.pdbx_description
1 polymer ?
#
loop_
_entity_poly.entity_id
_entity_poly.type
_entity_poly.pdbx_seq_one_letter_code
_entity_poly.pdbx_strand_id
1 'polypeptide(L)'
;MVFSYFRSFLTVFSTVLVASSCCTQAPFPPDKELTDRLQIIDTHIHLYDTNRSEGVDWPPVTDRVLYRPVLTEHFDEVADRAGIASTVIVEASSRPEDNQWMLDLVKHNPDRYLALVGNLPIGTDEFPGLLERFSRDSRFVGIRMRDRPGGDGFFTDSVWRDLGSLAKKGLTLDVLINNFTIDEVTEVAKRLPDLKIMINHLGGLSITNDPLDPKWKEAMEKASQYENVYCKVSGIFQRAGVKPVPKEGSFYTPVFKIVFDAFGEDRIVYGSNWPVTDRGGSYAEQLSIIRGYFNPPVMRLKDSPRGELIARKLFRENAVKFYGLD
;
A
#
# COMPACT_ATOMS: atom_id res chain seq x y z
N MET A 1 8.37 -2.59 -93.83
CA MET A 1 9.31 -3.38 -93.06
C MET A 1 9.92 -2.50 -91.93
N VAL A 2 9.36 -2.49 -90.74
CA VAL A 2 10.01 -1.90 -89.61
C VAL A 2 9.54 -2.72 -88.38
N PHE A 3 10.47 -3.43 -87.80
CA PHE A 3 10.24 -4.23 -86.60
C PHE A 3 10.26 -3.28 -85.38
N SER A 4 9.19 -3.31 -84.57
CA SER A 4 9.13 -2.65 -83.26
C SER A 4 9.32 -3.69 -82.14
N TYR A 5 10.39 -3.53 -81.32
CA TYR A 5 10.66 -4.34 -80.18
C TYR A 5 9.92 -3.78 -78.97
N PHE A 6 8.96 -4.53 -78.38
CA PHE A 6 8.38 -4.27 -77.08
C PHE A 6 9.27 -4.91 -76.00
N ARG A 7 9.87 -4.10 -75.19
CA ARG A 7 10.53 -4.55 -73.95
C ARG A 7 9.52 -4.49 -72.83
N SER A 8 9.15 -5.65 -72.27
CA SER A 8 8.37 -5.77 -71.04
C SER A 8 9.28 -5.52 -69.86
N PHE A 9 8.95 -4.49 -69.05
CA PHE A 9 9.53 -4.29 -67.72
C PHE A 9 8.70 -5.09 -66.73
N LEU A 10 9.30 -6.12 -66.12
CA LEU A 10 8.76 -6.82 -64.97
C LEU A 10 9.14 -6.02 -63.69
N THR A 11 8.17 -5.36 -63.07
CA THR A 11 8.35 -4.69 -61.78
C THR A 11 8.08 -5.73 -60.71
N VAL A 12 9.15 -6.16 -60.03
CA VAL A 12 9.05 -7.02 -58.85
C VAL A 12 8.72 -6.13 -57.65
N PHE A 13 7.48 -6.22 -57.14
CA PHE A 13 7.11 -5.65 -55.89
C PHE A 13 7.60 -6.58 -54.76
N SER A 14 8.69 -6.20 -54.10
CA SER A 14 9.09 -6.82 -52.83
C SER A 14 8.22 -6.27 -51.69
N THR A 15 7.26 -7.08 -51.25
CA THR A 15 6.47 -6.80 -50.07
C THR A 15 7.35 -7.09 -48.85
N VAL A 16 7.87 -6.05 -48.21
CA VAL A 16 8.54 -6.18 -46.89
C VAL A 16 7.44 -6.35 -45.87
N LEU A 17 7.24 -7.57 -45.38
CA LEU A 17 6.47 -7.84 -44.18
C LEU A 17 7.27 -7.32 -42.96
N VAL A 18 6.90 -6.14 -42.48
CA VAL A 18 7.34 -5.69 -41.14
C VAL A 18 6.54 -6.49 -40.11
N ALA A 19 7.15 -7.57 -39.63
CA ALA A 19 6.66 -8.28 -38.47
C ALA A 19 6.80 -7.34 -37.25
N SER A 20 5.69 -6.70 -36.84
CA SER A 20 5.60 -5.96 -35.62
C SER A 20 5.66 -6.98 -34.48
N SER A 21 6.87 -7.26 -33.99
CA SER A 21 7.10 -8.06 -32.78
C SER A 21 6.60 -7.24 -31.61
N CYS A 22 5.36 -7.49 -31.19
CA CYS A 22 4.83 -7.01 -29.91
C CYS A 22 5.58 -7.79 -28.82
N CYS A 23 6.77 -7.29 -28.43
CA CYS A 23 7.47 -7.75 -27.25
C CYS A 23 6.61 -7.36 -26.03
N THR A 24 5.76 -8.26 -25.61
CA THR A 24 5.28 -8.30 -24.23
C THR A 24 6.51 -8.63 -23.37
N GLN A 25 7.24 -7.61 -22.94
CA GLN A 25 8.27 -7.78 -21.94
C GLN A 25 7.59 -8.33 -20.70
N ALA A 26 7.91 -9.57 -20.36
CA ALA A 26 7.58 -10.12 -19.05
C ALA A 26 8.09 -9.14 -17.98
N PRO A 27 7.34 -8.93 -16.87
CA PRO A 27 7.82 -8.07 -15.80
C PRO A 27 9.22 -8.54 -15.40
N PHE A 28 10.17 -7.61 -15.37
CA PHE A 28 11.55 -7.91 -14.98
C PHE A 28 11.54 -8.64 -13.63
N PRO A 29 12.28 -9.76 -13.50
CA PRO A 29 12.47 -10.35 -12.19
C PRO A 29 13.00 -9.26 -11.25
N PRO A 30 12.58 -9.23 -9.98
CA PRO A 30 13.08 -8.25 -9.04
C PRO A 30 14.60 -8.30 -9.07
N ASP A 31 15.24 -7.14 -9.29
CA ASP A 31 16.69 -7.02 -9.19
C ASP A 31 17.06 -7.37 -7.74
N LYS A 32 17.49 -8.60 -7.51
CA LYS A 32 17.73 -9.15 -6.17
C LYS A 32 18.76 -8.31 -5.42
N GLU A 33 19.84 -7.89 -6.10
CA GLU A 33 20.88 -7.08 -5.49
C GLU A 33 20.33 -5.74 -4.99
N LEU A 34 19.47 -5.09 -5.75
CA LEU A 34 18.83 -3.83 -5.33
C LEU A 34 17.84 -4.05 -4.18
N THR A 35 17.08 -5.14 -4.23
CA THR A 35 16.11 -5.48 -3.19
C THR A 35 16.80 -5.81 -1.87
N ASP A 36 17.90 -6.57 -1.94
CA ASP A 36 18.73 -6.90 -0.78
C ASP A 36 19.36 -5.64 -0.15
N ARG A 37 19.75 -4.65 -0.98
CA ARG A 37 20.28 -3.37 -0.48
C ARG A 37 19.20 -2.49 0.16
N LEU A 38 17.98 -2.50 -0.37
CA LEU A 38 16.88 -1.66 0.14
C LEU A 38 16.31 -2.18 1.45
N GLN A 39 16.44 -3.48 1.75
CA GLN A 39 15.86 -4.11 2.94
C GLN A 39 14.39 -3.71 3.12
N ILE A 40 13.57 -3.96 2.10
CA ILE A 40 12.20 -3.46 1.97
C ILE A 40 11.34 -3.91 3.14
N ILE A 41 10.63 -2.96 3.75
CA ILE A 41 9.56 -3.20 4.72
C ILE A 41 8.21 -3.01 4.01
N ASP A 42 7.43 -4.09 3.91
CA ASP A 42 6.04 -3.98 3.48
C ASP A 42 5.17 -3.55 4.66
N THR A 43 4.65 -2.33 4.65
CA THR A 43 3.90 -1.79 5.78
C THR A 43 2.41 -2.12 5.75
N HIS A 44 1.97 -3.05 4.89
CA HIS A 44 0.54 -3.36 4.81
C HIS A 44 0.28 -4.75 4.24
N ILE A 45 0.21 -5.72 5.13
CA ILE A 45 -0.30 -7.06 4.83
C ILE A 45 -1.42 -7.43 5.80
N HIS A 46 -2.21 -8.43 5.45
CA HIS A 46 -3.23 -9.00 6.32
C HIS A 46 -2.97 -10.50 6.54
N LEU A 47 -3.06 -10.93 7.80
CA LEU A 47 -3.07 -12.33 8.17
C LEU A 47 -4.42 -12.67 8.80
N TYR A 48 -4.99 -13.82 8.44
CA TYR A 48 -6.23 -14.35 8.97
C TYR A 48 -6.35 -15.84 8.68
N ASP A 49 -7.17 -16.54 9.45
CA ASP A 49 -7.42 -17.96 9.25
C ASP A 49 -8.93 -18.24 9.20
N THR A 50 -9.40 -18.56 7.99
CA THR A 50 -10.82 -18.90 7.74
C THR A 50 -11.24 -20.24 8.32
N ASN A 51 -10.30 -21.06 8.83
CA ASN A 51 -10.56 -22.34 9.45
C ASN A 51 -10.74 -22.26 10.98
N ARG A 52 -10.55 -21.09 11.57
CA ARG A 52 -10.77 -20.90 13.01
C ARG A 52 -12.24 -21.11 13.37
N SER A 53 -12.48 -21.68 14.55
CA SER A 53 -13.84 -21.91 15.07
C SER A 53 -14.64 -20.62 15.24
N GLU A 54 -13.94 -19.50 15.57
CA GLU A 54 -14.51 -18.16 15.72
C GLU A 54 -14.87 -17.53 14.37
N GLY A 55 -14.42 -18.13 13.26
CA GLY A 55 -14.55 -17.58 11.92
C GLY A 55 -13.74 -16.29 11.73
N VAL A 56 -14.01 -15.59 10.63
CA VAL A 56 -13.41 -14.29 10.29
C VAL A 56 -14.50 -13.30 9.89
N ASP A 57 -14.33 -12.03 10.29
CA ASP A 57 -15.24 -10.96 9.89
C ASP A 57 -15.00 -10.54 8.44
N TRP A 58 -13.78 -10.71 8.00
CA TRP A 58 -13.32 -10.42 6.65
C TRP A 58 -12.18 -11.40 6.29
N PRO A 59 -12.10 -11.83 5.02
CA PRO A 59 -12.98 -11.56 3.88
C PRO A 59 -14.33 -12.32 3.96
N PRO A 60 -15.37 -11.87 3.22
CA PRO A 60 -16.63 -12.60 3.18
C PRO A 60 -16.49 -13.94 2.45
N VAL A 61 -17.27 -14.94 2.86
CA VAL A 61 -17.24 -16.30 2.29
C VAL A 61 -17.48 -16.35 0.76
N THR A 62 -18.10 -15.31 0.21
CA THR A 62 -18.34 -15.17 -1.24
C THR A 62 -17.12 -14.73 -2.03
N ASP A 63 -16.06 -14.27 -1.36
CA ASP A 63 -14.82 -13.84 -2.02
C ASP A 63 -13.93 -15.04 -2.36
N ARG A 64 -13.98 -15.44 -3.63
CA ARG A 64 -13.25 -16.62 -4.11
C ARG A 64 -11.73 -16.47 -4.14
N VAL A 65 -11.21 -15.25 -4.07
CA VAL A 65 -9.76 -14.97 -4.08
C VAL A 65 -9.24 -14.96 -2.66
N LEU A 66 -9.93 -14.26 -1.77
CA LEU A 66 -9.43 -13.99 -0.42
C LEU A 66 -9.92 -14.98 0.62
N TYR A 67 -11.10 -15.62 0.45
CA TYR A 67 -11.65 -16.53 1.47
C TYR A 67 -10.88 -17.86 1.52
N ARG A 68 -9.74 -17.81 2.14
CA ARG A 68 -8.80 -18.89 2.40
C ARG A 68 -7.95 -18.56 3.63
N PRO A 69 -7.30 -19.50 4.28
CA PRO A 69 -6.28 -19.16 5.28
C PRO A 69 -5.15 -18.35 4.65
N VAL A 70 -4.75 -17.30 5.34
CA VAL A 70 -3.63 -16.43 4.98
C VAL A 70 -2.77 -16.27 6.22
N LEU A 71 -1.77 -17.14 6.34
CA LEU A 71 -0.90 -17.28 7.49
C LEU A 71 0.55 -16.89 7.13
N THR A 72 1.44 -16.99 8.09
CA THR A 72 2.85 -16.61 7.94
C THR A 72 3.53 -17.34 6.80
N GLU A 73 3.36 -18.66 6.67
CA GLU A 73 3.97 -19.47 5.61
C GLU A 73 3.57 -19.03 4.21
N HIS A 74 2.33 -18.55 4.04
CA HIS A 74 1.85 -18.04 2.76
C HIS A 74 2.50 -16.70 2.41
N PHE A 75 2.68 -15.82 3.40
CA PHE A 75 3.35 -14.55 3.18
C PHE A 75 4.85 -14.72 2.99
N ASP A 76 5.49 -15.57 3.78
CA ASP A 76 6.93 -15.83 3.70
C ASP A 76 7.33 -16.30 2.29
N GLU A 77 6.53 -17.19 1.67
CA GLU A 77 6.76 -17.62 0.28
C GLU A 77 6.71 -16.44 -0.72
N VAL A 78 5.73 -15.55 -0.56
CA VAL A 78 5.59 -14.36 -1.43
C VAL A 78 6.70 -13.36 -1.17
N ALA A 79 7.01 -13.11 0.09
CA ALA A 79 8.02 -12.17 0.54
C ALA A 79 9.42 -12.56 0.08
N ASP A 80 9.79 -13.84 0.22
CA ASP A 80 11.10 -14.37 -0.18
C ASP A 80 11.29 -14.25 -1.70
N ARG A 81 10.28 -14.59 -2.49
CA ARG A 81 10.31 -14.42 -3.95
C ARG A 81 10.44 -12.96 -4.38
N ALA A 82 9.83 -12.05 -3.63
CA ALA A 82 9.85 -10.61 -3.92
C ALA A 82 11.04 -9.87 -3.29
N GLY A 83 11.83 -10.53 -2.42
CA GLY A 83 12.95 -9.95 -1.70
C GLY A 83 12.52 -8.94 -0.62
N ILE A 84 11.39 -9.20 0.04
CA ILE A 84 10.91 -8.38 1.16
C ILE A 84 11.62 -8.81 2.43
N ALA A 85 12.25 -7.87 3.11
CA ALA A 85 12.97 -8.15 4.33
C ALA A 85 12.04 -8.34 5.51
N SER A 86 11.10 -7.42 5.69
CA SER A 86 10.23 -7.40 6.86
C SER A 86 8.86 -6.81 6.54
N THR A 87 7.93 -6.91 7.49
CA THR A 87 6.56 -6.40 7.30
C THR A 87 5.95 -5.84 8.59
N VAL A 88 4.97 -4.94 8.39
CA VAL A 88 4.00 -4.51 9.39
C VAL A 88 2.65 -5.13 9.03
N ILE A 89 2.09 -5.90 9.95
CA ILE A 89 0.76 -6.47 9.81
C ILE A 89 -0.27 -5.37 10.09
N VAL A 90 -1.31 -5.31 9.29
CA VAL A 90 -2.48 -4.48 9.55
C VAL A 90 -3.68 -5.39 9.81
N GLU A 91 -4.48 -5.05 10.80
CA GLU A 91 -5.65 -5.84 11.21
C GLU A 91 -6.55 -6.23 10.03
N ALA A 92 -7.17 -7.41 10.12
CA ALA A 92 -8.17 -7.94 9.19
C ALA A 92 -9.52 -8.21 9.87
N SER A 93 -9.66 -7.84 11.14
CA SER A 93 -10.80 -8.17 11.99
C SER A 93 -11.23 -6.98 12.83
N SER A 94 -12.55 -6.90 13.12
CA SER A 94 -13.11 -5.93 14.05
C SER A 94 -12.96 -6.37 15.52
N ARG A 95 -12.57 -7.63 15.77
CA ARG A 95 -12.46 -8.20 17.12
C ARG A 95 -11.12 -7.83 17.76
N PRO A 96 -11.10 -7.18 18.95
CA PRO A 96 -9.86 -6.85 19.65
C PRO A 96 -9.01 -8.07 20.01
N GLU A 97 -9.61 -9.23 20.27
CA GLU A 97 -8.92 -10.48 20.60
C GLU A 97 -8.02 -10.98 19.47
N ASP A 98 -8.36 -10.66 18.23
CA ASP A 98 -7.56 -11.05 17.07
C ASP A 98 -6.20 -10.32 17.03
N ASN A 99 -6.04 -9.20 17.76
CA ASN A 99 -4.72 -8.59 17.95
C ASN A 99 -3.78 -9.57 18.69
N GLN A 100 -4.27 -10.23 19.75
CA GLN A 100 -3.46 -11.20 20.48
C GLN A 100 -3.13 -12.41 19.59
N TRP A 101 -4.11 -12.92 18.86
CA TRP A 101 -3.89 -14.01 17.93
C TRP A 101 -2.79 -13.69 16.90
N MET A 102 -2.80 -12.50 16.31
CA MET A 102 -1.76 -12.07 15.37
C MET A 102 -0.39 -11.95 16.04
N LEU A 103 -0.31 -11.34 17.23
CA LEU A 103 0.94 -11.22 17.99
C LEU A 103 1.53 -12.59 18.34
N ASP A 104 0.68 -13.56 18.71
CA ASP A 104 1.10 -14.92 19.03
C ASP A 104 1.53 -15.70 17.78
N LEU A 105 0.84 -15.50 16.65
CA LEU A 105 1.17 -16.14 15.38
C LEU A 105 2.59 -15.80 14.92
N VAL A 106 3.01 -14.55 15.08
CA VAL A 106 4.28 -14.05 14.53
C VAL A 106 5.44 -13.98 15.54
N LYS A 107 5.21 -14.38 16.78
CA LYS A 107 6.22 -14.24 17.86
C LYS A 107 7.55 -14.96 17.63
N HIS A 108 7.55 -15.98 16.76
CA HIS A 108 8.75 -16.79 16.49
C HIS A 108 9.59 -16.27 15.32
N ASN A 109 9.12 -15.23 14.61
CA ASN A 109 9.85 -14.62 13.51
C ASN A 109 9.82 -13.08 13.60
N PRO A 110 10.41 -12.50 14.68
CA PRO A 110 10.34 -11.06 14.94
C PRO A 110 11.10 -10.23 13.90
N ASP A 111 12.11 -10.77 13.23
CA ASP A 111 12.85 -10.07 12.19
C ASP A 111 12.02 -9.87 10.91
N ARG A 112 11.09 -10.79 10.65
CA ARG A 112 10.17 -10.69 9.51
C ARG A 112 8.93 -9.87 9.83
N TYR A 113 8.31 -10.10 11.00
CA TYR A 113 7.05 -9.47 11.42
C TYR A 113 7.33 -8.45 12.52
N LEU A 114 7.70 -7.23 12.09
CA LEU A 114 8.21 -6.20 13.00
C LEU A 114 7.12 -5.64 13.90
N ALA A 115 5.89 -5.48 13.39
CA ALA A 115 4.85 -4.77 14.11
C ALA A 115 3.43 -5.15 13.66
N LEU A 116 2.47 -4.78 14.51
CA LEU A 116 1.04 -4.88 14.29
C LEU A 116 0.38 -3.51 14.44
N VAL A 117 -0.32 -3.07 13.40
CA VAL A 117 -1.36 -2.06 13.46
C VAL A 117 -2.68 -2.80 13.68
N GLY A 118 -3.13 -2.82 14.92
CA GLY A 118 -4.28 -3.61 15.36
C GLY A 118 -5.62 -2.89 15.22
N ASN A 119 -6.62 -3.40 15.93
CA ASN A 119 -7.94 -2.82 16.04
C ASN A 119 -8.33 -2.65 17.51
N LEU A 120 -8.81 -1.48 17.88
CA LEU A 120 -9.41 -1.21 19.18
C LEU A 120 -10.73 -0.45 18.99
N PRO A 121 -11.77 -0.69 19.83
CA PRO A 121 -13.08 -0.08 19.71
C PRO A 121 -13.07 1.37 20.22
N ILE A 122 -12.58 2.31 19.37
CA ILE A 122 -12.48 3.74 19.70
C ILE A 122 -13.85 4.29 20.14
N GLY A 123 -13.87 5.06 21.19
CA GLY A 123 -15.06 5.75 21.71
C GLY A 123 -15.90 4.91 22.67
N THR A 124 -15.47 3.69 22.98
CA THR A 124 -16.15 2.79 23.93
C THR A 124 -15.49 2.77 25.31
N ASP A 125 -16.20 2.25 26.30
CA ASP A 125 -15.67 2.09 27.66
C ASP A 125 -14.58 1.00 27.76
N GLU A 126 -14.51 0.10 26.78
CA GLU A 126 -13.49 -0.96 26.72
C GLU A 126 -12.13 -0.45 26.22
N PHE A 127 -12.12 0.62 25.42
CA PHE A 127 -10.93 1.12 24.75
C PHE A 127 -9.75 1.35 25.72
N PRO A 128 -9.89 2.05 26.86
CA PRO A 128 -8.74 2.33 27.73
C PRO A 128 -8.08 1.06 28.29
N GLY A 129 -8.88 0.06 28.65
CA GLY A 129 -8.37 -1.22 29.17
C GLY A 129 -7.64 -2.03 28.10
N LEU A 130 -8.20 -2.07 26.88
CA LEU A 130 -7.59 -2.75 25.75
C LEU A 130 -6.31 -2.04 25.28
N LEU A 131 -6.32 -0.70 25.24
CA LEU A 131 -5.14 0.09 24.92
C LEU A 131 -4.01 -0.20 25.91
N GLU A 132 -4.30 -0.22 27.21
CA GLU A 132 -3.31 -0.53 28.25
C GLU A 132 -2.77 -1.97 28.09
N ARG A 133 -3.63 -2.93 27.77
CA ARG A 133 -3.23 -4.33 27.53
C ARG A 133 -2.28 -4.47 26.37
N PHE A 134 -2.69 -3.99 25.18
CA PHE A 134 -1.94 -4.24 23.94
C PHE A 134 -0.69 -3.37 23.82
N SER A 135 -0.68 -2.15 24.35
CA SER A 135 0.51 -1.29 24.36
C SER A 135 1.69 -1.81 25.20
N ARG A 136 1.52 -2.91 25.94
CA ARG A 136 2.63 -3.61 26.63
C ARG A 136 3.49 -4.45 25.71
N ASP A 137 2.95 -4.89 24.58
CA ASP A 137 3.74 -5.57 23.53
C ASP A 137 4.30 -4.49 22.61
N SER A 138 5.63 -4.38 22.52
CA SER A 138 6.31 -3.37 21.69
C SER A 138 6.00 -3.49 20.20
N ARG A 139 5.54 -4.66 19.75
CA ARG A 139 5.10 -4.87 18.36
C ARG A 139 3.73 -4.27 18.06
N PHE A 140 2.92 -3.94 19.07
CA PHE A 140 1.65 -3.24 18.87
C PHE A 140 1.92 -1.74 18.73
N VAL A 141 2.10 -1.27 17.50
CA VAL A 141 2.58 0.09 17.21
C VAL A 141 1.48 1.09 16.92
N GLY A 142 0.24 0.65 16.78
CA GLY A 142 -0.87 1.54 16.46
C GLY A 142 -2.16 0.77 16.19
N ILE A 143 -3.18 1.53 15.77
CA ILE A 143 -4.47 0.95 15.38
C ILE A 143 -4.90 1.47 14.02
N ARG A 144 -5.79 0.71 13.34
CA ARG A 144 -6.44 1.18 12.11
C ARG A 144 -7.89 1.61 12.40
N MET A 145 -8.19 2.85 12.09
CA MET A 145 -9.55 3.37 12.07
C MET A 145 -10.17 3.03 10.71
N ARG A 146 -11.12 2.11 10.72
CA ARG A 146 -11.77 1.55 9.54
C ARG A 146 -13.28 1.74 9.57
N ASP A 147 -13.89 1.46 10.71
CA ASP A 147 -15.31 1.49 10.93
C ASP A 147 -15.73 2.80 11.63
N ARG A 148 -16.93 3.27 11.31
CA ARG A 148 -17.48 4.53 11.82
C ARG A 148 -18.83 4.27 12.50
N PRO A 149 -18.84 3.67 13.68
CA PRO A 149 -20.07 3.47 14.42
C PRO A 149 -20.69 4.83 14.76
N GLY A 150 -22.00 4.99 14.50
CA GLY A 150 -22.69 6.26 14.73
C GLY A 150 -22.63 7.27 13.57
N GLY A 151 -22.01 6.94 12.43
CA GLY A 151 -22.02 7.79 11.22
C GLY A 151 -21.42 9.18 11.47
N ASP A 152 -22.12 10.24 11.10
CA ASP A 152 -21.63 11.62 11.19
C ASP A 152 -21.38 12.11 12.63
N GLY A 153 -21.95 11.44 13.63
CA GLY A 153 -21.70 11.69 15.06
C GLY A 153 -20.48 10.95 15.64
N PHE A 154 -19.62 10.35 14.83
CA PHE A 154 -18.51 9.51 15.29
C PHE A 154 -17.53 10.27 16.22
N PHE A 155 -17.16 11.49 15.90
CA PHE A 155 -16.15 12.25 16.65
C PHE A 155 -16.72 12.86 17.96
N THR A 156 -17.10 12.00 18.88
CA THR A 156 -17.54 12.35 20.25
C THR A 156 -16.35 12.71 21.14
N ASP A 157 -16.61 13.25 22.34
CA ASP A 157 -15.57 13.53 23.33
C ASP A 157 -14.80 12.25 23.75
N SER A 158 -15.46 11.09 23.78
CA SER A 158 -14.81 9.81 24.06
C SER A 158 -13.84 9.43 22.93
N VAL A 159 -14.21 9.60 21.66
CA VAL A 159 -13.32 9.35 20.52
C VAL A 159 -12.11 10.28 20.59
N TRP A 160 -12.29 11.58 20.84
CA TRP A 160 -11.16 12.51 20.95
C TRP A 160 -10.23 12.18 22.13
N ARG A 161 -10.78 11.79 23.26
CA ARG A 161 -10.00 11.31 24.41
C ARG A 161 -9.16 10.08 24.05
N ASP A 162 -9.74 9.13 23.33
CA ASP A 162 -9.10 7.88 22.98
C ASP A 162 -7.99 8.09 21.95
N LEU A 163 -8.22 8.92 20.92
CA LEU A 163 -7.18 9.34 19.97
C LEU A 163 -6.02 10.08 20.67
N GLY A 164 -6.35 10.95 21.63
CA GLY A 164 -5.34 11.61 22.47
C GLY A 164 -4.55 10.63 23.33
N SER A 165 -5.16 9.51 23.73
CA SER A 165 -4.48 8.45 24.50
C SER A 165 -3.51 7.64 23.63
N LEU A 166 -3.82 7.43 22.34
CA LEU A 166 -2.86 6.87 21.36
C LEU A 166 -1.62 7.76 21.24
N ALA A 167 -1.83 9.07 21.03
CA ALA A 167 -0.74 10.03 20.92
C ALA A 167 0.18 10.01 22.16
N LYS A 168 -0.40 10.03 23.36
CA LYS A 168 0.35 9.98 24.64
C LYS A 168 1.19 8.71 24.82
N LYS A 169 0.76 7.59 24.21
CA LYS A 169 1.50 6.32 24.23
C LYS A 169 2.50 6.20 23.07
N GLY A 170 2.58 7.19 22.19
CA GLY A 170 3.44 7.15 21.00
C GLY A 170 2.95 6.18 19.93
N LEU A 171 1.70 5.72 20.02
CA LEU A 171 1.10 4.82 19.04
C LEU A 171 0.56 5.60 17.83
N THR A 172 0.47 4.91 16.69
CA THR A 172 0.08 5.50 15.42
C THR A 172 -1.40 5.26 15.10
N LEU A 173 -1.94 6.06 14.19
CA LEU A 173 -3.28 5.89 13.65
C LEU A 173 -3.22 5.68 12.13
N ASP A 174 -3.50 4.48 11.65
CA ASP A 174 -3.78 4.23 10.23
C ASP A 174 -5.26 4.53 9.94
N VAL A 175 -5.56 5.21 8.85
CA VAL A 175 -6.97 5.54 8.48
C VAL A 175 -7.29 4.97 7.11
N LEU A 176 -8.34 4.13 7.06
CA LEU A 176 -8.89 3.62 5.82
C LEU A 176 -9.94 4.61 5.28
N ILE A 177 -9.62 5.26 4.17
CA ILE A 177 -10.51 6.24 3.53
C ILE A 177 -11.60 5.50 2.72
N ASN A 178 -12.59 4.99 3.41
CA ASN A 178 -13.84 4.44 2.87
C ASN A 178 -15.03 5.06 3.60
N ASN A 179 -14.99 5.01 4.94
CA ASN A 179 -16.00 5.57 5.83
C ASN A 179 -15.56 6.92 6.41
N PHE A 180 -14.29 7.28 6.24
CA PHE A 180 -13.70 8.56 6.63
C PHE A 180 -13.30 9.36 5.41
N THR A 181 -13.24 10.68 5.57
CA THR A 181 -12.75 11.61 4.55
C THR A 181 -11.32 12.06 4.88
N ILE A 182 -10.60 12.53 3.89
CA ILE A 182 -9.26 13.11 4.09
C ILE A 182 -9.35 14.42 4.90
N ASP A 183 -10.46 15.17 4.78
CA ASP A 183 -10.72 16.35 5.60
C ASP A 183 -10.85 16.02 7.09
N GLU A 184 -11.48 14.91 7.45
CA GLU A 184 -11.54 14.42 8.83
C GLU A 184 -10.16 14.02 9.36
N VAL A 185 -9.33 13.38 8.52
CA VAL A 185 -7.91 13.12 8.85
C VAL A 185 -7.19 14.43 9.15
N THR A 186 -7.43 15.46 8.34
CA THR A 186 -6.84 16.79 8.51
C THR A 186 -7.28 17.43 9.84
N GLU A 187 -8.54 17.28 10.23
CA GLU A 187 -9.04 17.78 11.52
C GLU A 187 -8.41 17.04 12.70
N VAL A 188 -8.27 15.71 12.62
CA VAL A 188 -7.56 14.93 13.63
C VAL A 188 -6.10 15.37 13.74
N ALA A 189 -5.43 15.54 12.62
CA ALA A 189 -4.02 15.96 12.59
C ALA A 189 -3.80 17.35 13.22
N LYS A 190 -4.69 18.29 12.93
CA LYS A 190 -4.69 19.64 13.49
C LYS A 190 -4.91 19.64 15.01
N ARG A 191 -5.87 18.84 15.48
CA ARG A 191 -6.25 18.80 16.89
C ARG A 191 -5.26 17.99 17.74
N LEU A 192 -4.60 17.00 17.15
CA LEU A 192 -3.65 16.09 17.81
C LEU A 192 -2.31 16.05 17.08
N PRO A 193 -1.50 17.13 17.15
CA PRO A 193 -0.26 17.23 16.37
C PRO A 193 0.80 16.18 16.74
N ASP A 194 0.71 15.60 17.94
CA ASP A 194 1.60 14.53 18.41
C ASP A 194 1.17 13.14 17.92
N LEU A 195 -0.05 12.99 17.38
CA LEU A 195 -0.54 11.73 16.83
C LEU A 195 -0.03 11.57 15.40
N LYS A 196 0.82 10.56 15.14
CA LYS A 196 1.22 10.22 13.78
C LYS A 196 0.07 9.51 13.05
N ILE A 197 -0.31 10.00 11.88
CA ILE A 197 -1.47 9.52 11.12
C ILE A 197 -1.03 9.05 9.74
N MET A 198 -1.47 7.85 9.36
CA MET A 198 -1.22 7.25 8.06
C MET A 198 -2.50 7.20 7.22
N ILE A 199 -2.55 7.94 6.12
CA ILE A 199 -3.59 7.80 5.11
C ILE A 199 -3.31 6.52 4.30
N ASN A 200 -4.18 5.51 4.41
CA ASN A 200 -4.01 4.25 3.70
C ASN A 200 -4.37 4.38 2.20
N HIS A 201 -3.72 3.58 1.36
CA HIS A 201 -4.10 3.29 -0.02
C HIS A 201 -4.37 4.54 -0.88
N LEU A 202 -3.40 5.47 -0.90
CA LEU A 202 -3.47 6.69 -1.72
C LEU A 202 -4.73 7.53 -1.44
N GLY A 203 -5.19 7.57 -0.17
CA GLY A 203 -6.39 8.31 0.20
C GLY A 203 -7.68 7.79 -0.42
N GLY A 204 -7.75 6.49 -0.71
CA GLY A 204 -8.97 5.83 -1.17
C GLY A 204 -9.40 6.16 -2.61
N LEU A 205 -8.59 6.89 -3.38
CA LEU A 205 -8.91 7.28 -4.76
C LEU A 205 -9.21 6.06 -5.64
N SER A 206 -10.26 6.17 -6.47
CA SER A 206 -10.47 5.27 -7.60
C SER A 206 -9.69 5.78 -8.81
N ILE A 207 -8.71 5.01 -9.28
CA ILE A 207 -7.85 5.37 -10.42
C ILE A 207 -8.50 4.87 -11.70
N THR A 208 -8.85 5.77 -12.61
CA THR A 208 -9.47 5.48 -13.90
C THR A 208 -8.65 6.07 -15.04
N ASN A 209 -9.16 5.96 -16.28
CA ASN A 209 -8.59 6.67 -17.43
C ASN A 209 -8.99 8.15 -17.48
N ASP A 210 -9.91 8.57 -16.63
CA ASP A 210 -10.34 9.97 -16.53
C ASP A 210 -9.33 10.80 -15.75
N PRO A 211 -9.37 12.14 -15.87
CA PRO A 211 -8.61 13.02 -15.00
C PRO A 211 -8.86 12.72 -13.51
N LEU A 212 -7.82 12.82 -12.71
CA LEU A 212 -7.94 12.58 -11.28
C LEU A 212 -8.90 13.59 -10.63
N ASP A 213 -9.68 13.12 -9.66
CA ASP A 213 -10.64 13.93 -8.92
C ASP A 213 -9.93 15.16 -8.28
N PRO A 214 -10.28 16.38 -8.67
CA PRO A 214 -9.64 17.58 -8.13
C PRO A 214 -9.92 17.76 -6.63
N LYS A 215 -11.04 17.28 -6.11
CA LYS A 215 -11.35 17.34 -4.67
C LYS A 215 -10.43 16.42 -3.87
N TRP A 216 -10.17 15.21 -4.40
CA TRP A 216 -9.21 14.31 -3.78
C TRP A 216 -7.80 14.95 -3.76
N LYS A 217 -7.38 15.55 -4.87
CA LYS A 217 -6.08 16.23 -4.95
C LYS A 217 -5.97 17.35 -3.92
N GLU A 218 -6.95 18.24 -3.87
CA GLU A 218 -7.00 19.35 -2.91
C GLU A 218 -6.98 18.86 -1.46
N ALA A 219 -7.75 17.81 -1.13
CA ALA A 219 -7.78 17.22 0.19
C ALA A 219 -6.41 16.62 0.59
N MET A 220 -5.73 15.92 -0.33
CA MET A 220 -4.39 15.36 -0.11
C MET A 220 -3.35 16.48 0.10
N GLU A 221 -3.38 17.54 -0.72
CA GLU A 221 -2.51 18.71 -0.58
C GLU A 221 -2.74 19.42 0.77
N LYS A 222 -3.99 19.53 1.22
CA LYS A 222 -4.34 20.11 2.52
C LYS A 222 -3.85 19.25 3.69
N ALA A 223 -4.09 17.95 3.63
CA ALA A 223 -3.64 17.01 4.66
C ALA A 223 -2.10 16.97 4.77
N SER A 224 -1.39 17.10 3.66
CA SER A 224 0.07 17.11 3.62
C SER A 224 0.72 18.32 4.29
N GLN A 225 -0.02 19.38 4.58
CA GLN A 225 0.48 20.55 5.32
C GLN A 225 0.77 20.23 6.79
N TYR A 226 0.26 19.11 7.30
CA TYR A 226 0.47 18.66 8.67
C TYR A 226 1.62 17.64 8.71
N GLU A 227 2.68 17.94 9.47
CA GLU A 227 3.90 17.13 9.53
C GLU A 227 3.69 15.73 10.11
N ASN A 228 2.64 15.56 10.91
CA ASN A 228 2.23 14.28 11.50
C ASN A 228 1.41 13.41 10.56
N VAL A 229 1.11 13.85 9.32
CA VAL A 229 0.34 13.07 8.33
C VAL A 229 1.27 12.48 7.28
N TYR A 230 1.12 11.17 7.05
CA TYR A 230 1.84 10.37 6.07
C TYR A 230 0.86 9.72 5.10
N CYS A 231 1.35 9.30 3.93
CA CYS A 231 0.55 8.59 2.94
C CYS A 231 1.16 7.23 2.59
N LYS A 232 0.34 6.19 2.59
CA LYS A 232 0.74 4.84 2.18
C LYS A 232 0.51 4.63 0.69
N VAL A 233 1.60 4.45 -0.04
CA VAL A 233 1.60 4.06 -1.45
C VAL A 233 1.36 2.56 -1.50
N SER A 234 0.09 2.18 -1.53
CA SER A 234 -0.34 0.79 -1.38
C SER A 234 -1.65 0.51 -2.07
N GLY A 235 -1.95 -0.78 -2.29
CA GLY A 235 -3.25 -1.23 -2.81
C GLY A 235 -3.58 -0.70 -4.21
N ILE A 236 -2.59 -0.44 -5.07
CA ILE A 236 -2.81 0.21 -6.38
C ILE A 236 -3.73 -0.61 -7.27
N PHE A 237 -3.66 -1.95 -7.23
CA PHE A 237 -4.56 -2.81 -8.00
C PHE A 237 -5.99 -2.78 -7.49
N GLN A 238 -6.16 -2.64 -6.16
CA GLN A 238 -7.47 -2.44 -5.54
C GLN A 238 -8.07 -1.09 -5.92
N ARG A 239 -7.22 -0.08 -6.09
CA ARG A 239 -7.65 1.28 -6.46
C ARG A 239 -7.90 1.47 -7.95
N ALA A 240 -7.51 0.52 -8.81
CA ALA A 240 -7.82 0.57 -10.23
C ALA A 240 -9.33 0.40 -10.47
N GLY A 241 -9.99 1.49 -10.87
CA GLY A 241 -11.42 1.56 -11.17
C GLY A 241 -11.77 1.02 -12.56
N VAL A 242 -10.81 0.43 -13.28
CA VAL A 242 -10.98 -0.15 -14.62
C VAL A 242 -10.64 -1.63 -14.63
N LYS A 243 -11.24 -2.37 -15.56
CA LYS A 243 -10.98 -3.82 -15.75
C LYS A 243 -10.69 -4.10 -17.23
N PRO A 244 -9.71 -4.98 -17.55
CA PRO A 244 -8.77 -5.62 -16.61
C PRO A 244 -7.90 -4.60 -15.88
N VAL A 245 -7.38 -4.96 -14.71
CA VAL A 245 -6.50 -4.08 -13.92
C VAL A 245 -5.22 -3.79 -14.72
N PRO A 246 -4.92 -2.51 -15.00
CA PRO A 246 -3.72 -2.14 -15.77
C PRO A 246 -2.42 -2.57 -15.08
N LYS A 247 -1.45 -3.03 -15.87
CA LYS A 247 -0.12 -3.44 -15.41
C LYS A 247 0.96 -2.44 -15.83
N GLU A 248 0.61 -1.43 -16.60
CA GLU A 248 1.49 -0.38 -17.07
C GLU A 248 1.69 0.68 -15.99
N GLY A 249 2.93 0.93 -15.60
CA GLY A 249 3.27 1.95 -14.58
C GLY A 249 2.76 3.35 -14.94
N SER A 250 2.67 3.66 -16.24
CA SER A 250 2.15 4.95 -16.74
C SER A 250 0.73 5.25 -16.28
N PHE A 251 -0.11 4.21 -16.09
CA PHE A 251 -1.47 4.36 -15.59
C PHE A 251 -1.52 4.93 -14.15
N TYR A 252 -0.56 4.56 -13.30
CA TYR A 252 -0.48 4.99 -11.89
C TYR A 252 0.38 6.24 -11.68
N THR A 253 1.20 6.60 -12.66
CA THR A 253 2.13 7.75 -12.58
C THR A 253 1.46 9.07 -12.15
N PRO A 254 0.27 9.47 -12.66
CA PRO A 254 -0.37 10.72 -12.25
C PRO A 254 -0.67 10.77 -10.75
N VAL A 255 -1.14 9.66 -10.18
CA VAL A 255 -1.43 9.56 -8.74
C VAL A 255 -0.16 9.58 -7.92
N PHE A 256 0.86 8.82 -8.30
CA PHE A 256 2.15 8.81 -7.60
C PHE A 256 2.78 10.21 -7.58
N LYS A 257 2.68 10.92 -8.70
CA LYS A 257 3.20 12.29 -8.80
C LYS A 257 2.52 13.24 -7.80
N ILE A 258 1.19 13.23 -7.72
CA ILE A 258 0.46 14.10 -6.79
C ILE A 258 0.81 13.77 -5.35
N VAL A 259 0.85 12.48 -4.99
CA VAL A 259 1.19 12.06 -3.64
C VAL A 259 2.63 12.44 -3.28
N PHE A 260 3.57 12.26 -4.22
CA PHE A 260 4.96 12.63 -4.00
C PHE A 260 5.15 14.14 -3.89
N ASP A 261 4.49 14.92 -4.76
CA ASP A 261 4.56 16.39 -4.74
C ASP A 261 3.96 16.94 -3.42
N ALA A 262 2.90 16.34 -2.89
CA ALA A 262 2.24 16.76 -1.67
C ALA A 262 3.00 16.36 -0.40
N PHE A 263 3.37 15.09 -0.24
CA PHE A 263 3.97 14.57 1.00
C PHE A 263 5.50 14.57 1.00
N GLY A 264 6.12 14.78 -0.16
CA GLY A 264 7.58 14.74 -0.30
C GLY A 264 8.13 13.31 -0.12
N GLU A 265 9.46 13.22 -0.12
CA GLU A 265 10.17 11.94 0.02
C GLU A 265 10.16 11.38 1.45
N ASP A 266 9.82 12.18 2.46
CA ASP A 266 9.97 11.85 3.88
C ASP A 266 8.68 11.32 4.54
N ARG A 267 7.52 11.45 3.87
CA ARG A 267 6.21 11.12 4.46
C ARG A 267 5.35 10.23 3.58
N ILE A 268 5.99 9.42 2.73
CA ILE A 268 5.35 8.34 1.98
C ILE A 268 5.98 7.00 2.38
N VAL A 269 5.16 5.95 2.48
CA VAL A 269 5.63 4.59 2.79
C VAL A 269 5.05 3.58 1.81
N TYR A 270 5.79 2.50 1.57
CA TYR A 270 5.33 1.38 0.75
C TYR A 270 4.46 0.41 1.54
N GLY A 271 3.44 -0.17 0.90
CA GLY A 271 2.69 -1.31 1.36
C GLY A 271 2.05 -2.06 0.19
N SER A 272 2.01 -3.39 0.26
CA SER A 272 1.41 -4.19 -0.81
C SER A 272 -0.10 -4.25 -0.75
N ASN A 273 -0.67 -4.21 0.43
CA ASN A 273 -2.05 -4.62 0.71
C ASN A 273 -2.31 -6.10 0.34
N TRP A 274 -1.30 -6.96 0.51
CA TRP A 274 -1.47 -8.39 0.31
C TRP A 274 -2.30 -9.02 1.44
N PRO A 275 -3.21 -9.96 1.17
CA PRO A 275 -3.49 -10.63 -0.09
C PRO A 275 -4.50 -9.92 -1.00
N VAL A 276 -5.03 -8.75 -0.64
CA VAL A 276 -6.03 -8.01 -1.45
C VAL A 276 -5.51 -7.70 -2.86
N THR A 277 -4.22 -7.51 -2.98
CA THR A 277 -3.50 -7.35 -4.26
C THR A 277 -3.79 -8.48 -5.25
N ASP A 278 -3.97 -9.72 -4.77
CA ASP A 278 -4.22 -10.90 -5.60
C ASP A 278 -5.51 -10.78 -6.46
N ARG A 279 -6.45 -9.90 -6.08
CA ARG A 279 -7.64 -9.60 -6.90
C ARG A 279 -7.32 -8.88 -8.21
N GLY A 280 -6.18 -8.23 -8.29
CA GLY A 280 -5.79 -7.43 -9.46
C GLY A 280 -4.54 -7.92 -10.16
N GLY A 281 -3.71 -8.71 -9.51
CA GLY A 281 -2.45 -9.21 -10.05
C GLY A 281 -1.52 -9.72 -8.96
N SER A 282 -0.34 -10.15 -9.34
CA SER A 282 0.64 -10.67 -8.40
C SER A 282 1.29 -9.57 -7.55
N TYR A 283 1.80 -9.97 -6.40
CA TYR A 283 2.61 -9.13 -5.52
C TYR A 283 3.81 -8.50 -6.26
N ALA A 284 4.53 -9.32 -7.04
CA ALA A 284 5.70 -8.89 -7.77
C ALA A 284 5.39 -7.84 -8.85
N GLU A 285 4.26 -7.98 -9.56
CA GLU A 285 3.80 -6.98 -10.54
C GLU A 285 3.54 -5.63 -9.86
N GLN A 286 2.81 -5.62 -8.74
CA GLN A 286 2.53 -4.39 -8.02
C GLN A 286 3.81 -3.72 -7.49
N LEU A 287 4.69 -4.48 -6.86
CA LEU A 287 5.98 -3.99 -6.38
C LEU A 287 6.82 -3.41 -7.53
N SER A 288 6.85 -4.08 -8.69
CA SER A 288 7.58 -3.63 -9.88
C SER A 288 7.07 -2.28 -10.39
N ILE A 289 5.75 -2.06 -10.40
CA ILE A 289 5.14 -0.79 -10.81
C ILE A 289 5.56 0.34 -9.86
N ILE A 290 5.45 0.14 -8.55
CA ILE A 290 5.81 1.15 -7.56
C ILE A 290 7.32 1.44 -7.60
N ARG A 291 8.16 0.39 -7.67
CA ARG A 291 9.61 0.54 -7.82
C ARG A 291 9.97 1.26 -9.12
N GLY A 292 9.28 0.94 -10.21
CA GLY A 292 9.51 1.57 -11.52
C GLY A 292 9.32 3.10 -11.50
N TYR A 293 8.46 3.62 -10.64
CA TYR A 293 8.25 5.05 -10.48
C TYR A 293 9.27 5.68 -9.49
N PHE A 294 9.40 5.12 -8.30
CA PHE A 294 10.20 5.73 -7.23
C PHE A 294 11.69 5.37 -7.28
N ASN A 295 12.07 4.35 -8.03
CA ASN A 295 13.45 3.97 -8.32
C ASN A 295 13.57 3.51 -9.77
N PRO A 296 13.42 4.41 -10.74
CA PRO A 296 13.31 4.05 -12.14
C PRO A 296 14.63 3.49 -12.68
N PRO A 297 14.63 2.24 -13.23
CA PRO A 297 15.77 1.71 -13.94
C PRO A 297 16.03 2.41 -15.29
N VAL A 298 15.04 3.18 -15.78
CA VAL A 298 15.00 3.72 -17.15
C VAL A 298 15.38 5.20 -17.25
N MET A 299 15.22 5.98 -16.21
CA MET A 299 15.71 7.35 -16.22
C MET A 299 17.14 7.38 -15.73
N ARG A 300 18.14 7.21 -16.55
CA ARG A 300 19.58 7.58 -16.37
C ARG A 300 20.05 7.97 -14.95
N LEU A 301 19.22 7.68 -13.94
CA LEU A 301 19.40 7.86 -12.52
C LEU A 301 19.77 6.52 -11.85
N LYS A 302 20.05 5.46 -12.63
CA LYS A 302 20.49 4.16 -12.10
C LYS A 302 21.68 4.31 -11.14
N ASP A 303 22.41 5.42 -11.31
CA ASP A 303 23.54 5.83 -10.48
C ASP A 303 23.29 7.20 -9.81
N SER A 304 22.04 7.71 -9.78
CA SER A 304 21.76 8.95 -9.07
C SER A 304 21.60 8.67 -7.57
N PRO A 305 22.49 9.23 -6.73
CA PRO A 305 22.37 9.13 -5.28
C PRO A 305 20.98 9.54 -4.75
N ARG A 306 20.28 10.43 -5.46
CA ARG A 306 18.95 10.89 -5.10
C ARG A 306 17.85 9.86 -5.34
N GLY A 307 17.90 9.11 -6.44
CA GLY A 307 16.90 8.05 -6.74
C GLY A 307 16.98 6.92 -5.73
N GLU A 308 18.17 6.49 -5.37
CA GLU A 308 18.38 5.48 -4.33
C GLU A 308 17.92 5.98 -2.95
N LEU A 309 18.17 7.25 -2.63
CA LEU A 309 17.72 7.86 -1.39
C LEU A 309 16.19 7.85 -1.27
N ILE A 310 15.47 8.25 -2.32
CA ILE A 310 14.00 8.23 -2.35
C ILE A 310 13.49 6.80 -2.17
N ALA A 311 14.09 5.82 -2.84
CA ALA A 311 13.73 4.42 -2.72
C ALA A 311 13.94 3.90 -1.28
N ARG A 312 15.09 4.17 -0.66
CA ARG A 312 15.34 3.79 0.73
C ARG A 312 14.32 4.39 1.70
N LYS A 313 13.99 5.67 1.51
CA LYS A 313 12.97 6.36 2.33
C LYS A 313 11.60 5.69 2.18
N LEU A 314 11.10 5.55 0.94
CA LEU A 314 9.80 4.95 0.66
C LEU A 314 9.69 3.51 1.18
N PHE A 315 10.72 2.69 0.89
CA PHE A 315 10.67 1.26 1.14
C PHE A 315 11.12 0.85 2.55
N ARG A 316 11.75 1.76 3.33
CA ARG A 316 12.23 1.41 4.66
C ARG A 316 12.23 2.59 5.65
N GLU A 317 13.03 3.64 5.40
CA GLU A 317 13.40 4.60 6.43
C GLU A 317 12.17 5.33 7.01
N ASN A 318 11.21 5.71 6.15
CA ASN A 318 9.98 6.36 6.59
C ASN A 318 9.09 5.42 7.41
N ALA A 319 9.06 4.13 7.11
CA ALA A 319 8.33 3.14 7.89
C ALA A 319 8.94 2.99 9.29
N VAL A 320 10.27 2.88 9.38
CA VAL A 320 11.01 2.86 10.65
C VAL A 320 10.68 4.09 11.49
N LYS A 321 10.79 5.28 10.90
CA LYS A 321 10.49 6.55 11.58
C LYS A 321 9.03 6.66 12.03
N PHE A 322 8.10 6.25 11.17
CA PHE A 322 6.67 6.41 11.42
C PHE A 322 6.19 5.47 12.53
N TYR A 323 6.50 4.17 12.40
CA TYR A 323 6.04 3.15 13.33
C TYR A 323 6.99 2.92 14.52
N GLY A 324 8.20 3.52 14.54
CA GLY A 324 9.19 3.31 15.58
C GLY A 324 9.75 1.87 15.54
N LEU A 325 10.10 1.38 14.36
CA LEU A 325 10.65 0.04 14.17
C LEU A 325 12.16 0.07 14.40
N ASP A 326 12.62 -0.59 15.45
CA ASP A 326 14.05 -0.73 15.77
C ASP A 326 14.66 -1.98 15.13
#